data_98fe77a4ef74d8cb0d01b55b7e4c0ec7
#
_entry.id   98fe77a4ef74d8cb0d01b55b7e4c0ec7
#
_cell.length_a   1.000
_cell.length_b   1.000
_cell.length_c   1.000
_cell.angle_alpha   90.00
_cell.angle_beta   90.00
_cell.angle_gamma   90.00
#
_symmetry.space_group_name_H-M   'P 1'
#
loop_
_entity.id
_entity.type
_entity.pdbx_description
1 polymer ?
#
loop_
_entity_poly.entity_id
_entity_poly.type
_entity_poly.pdbx_seq_one_letter_code
_entity_poly.pdbx_strand_id
1 'polypeptide(L)'
;MPAASVFTLPRRARLLPALIARHRDDGFLTPASVEAVARELGVPAAEAWEAARSFHEFRFDAPAGERACAGIACALHPGYRQPELPAGCLFRCYAPPASGDEQPFPAEMVREAGPLLGLTDRTWAGLERARRIGPAAVLDAIEEAGLRGRGGAYFPTARKWRAALRHGTPIALVMNAEEGEPGVFKDRALLCLRPERVIEGLAIAMEALKPAVTIAFINGEADPAAEAFERALADSPVAGQVLVYRGAGGYVLGEETALLNAIEGRRAVPRPRPPLPVDSGLFGMPTVVNNVETLAAVSVILRNGADAFRSFGVPDAPGTRILSLSGRVERPGVYEVPLGTPLAEVLDRAGAPAQERAAVLCGGPSGGFLPGGLAAQPVLPGRYHPTGAMLGAGGIVVLEAPGDIRRAALTMAAFNAEQSCGKCTPCREGTPLLLEALGGNPAELAEDLLDAIQLASLCGLGQMATGPVRSALAFWPEVFS
;
A
#
# COMPACT_ATOMS: atom_id res chain seq x y z
N MET A 1 20.39 -9.38 31.18
CA MET A 1 19.00 -9.22 30.75
C MET A 1 18.47 -10.61 30.46
N PRO A 2 17.29 -11.04 30.96
CA PRO A 2 16.73 -12.32 30.55
C PRO A 2 16.48 -12.26 29.04
N ALA A 3 16.88 -13.31 28.33
CA ALA A 3 16.60 -13.47 26.92
C ALA A 3 15.09 -13.31 26.72
N ALA A 4 14.69 -12.35 25.87
CA ALA A 4 13.30 -12.24 25.47
C ALA A 4 12.85 -13.61 24.98
N SER A 5 11.76 -14.14 25.53
CA SER A 5 11.18 -15.38 25.06
C SER A 5 10.92 -15.23 23.57
N VAL A 6 11.62 -16.01 22.75
CA VAL A 6 11.45 -15.99 21.30
C VAL A 6 10.02 -16.38 21.03
N PHE A 7 9.20 -15.42 20.56
CA PHE A 7 7.81 -15.70 20.18
C PHE A 7 7.83 -16.72 19.05
N THR A 8 7.27 -17.90 19.33
CA THR A 8 7.17 -18.95 18.31
C THR A 8 5.84 -18.79 17.58
N LEU A 9 5.92 -18.55 16.27
CA LEU A 9 4.73 -18.48 15.44
C LEU A 9 3.92 -19.80 15.54
N PRO A 10 2.59 -19.72 15.70
CA PRO A 10 1.73 -20.90 15.60
C PRO A 10 1.96 -21.63 14.27
N ARG A 11 1.81 -22.98 14.27
CA ARG A 11 2.03 -23.77 13.03
C ARG A 11 1.24 -23.25 11.85
N ARG A 12 -0.01 -22.85 12.06
CA ARG A 12 -0.89 -22.29 11.05
C ARG A 12 -0.30 -21.03 10.36
N ALA A 13 0.41 -20.18 11.08
CA ALA A 13 1.06 -18.99 10.52
C ALA A 13 2.13 -19.32 9.48
N ARG A 14 2.57 -20.57 9.38
CA ARG A 14 3.48 -21.03 8.33
C ARG A 14 2.76 -21.38 7.02
N LEU A 15 1.43 -21.32 6.98
CA LEU A 15 0.65 -21.73 5.80
C LEU A 15 1.01 -20.91 4.56
N LEU A 16 0.94 -19.58 4.66
CA LEU A 16 1.28 -18.71 3.53
C LEU A 16 2.73 -18.88 3.06
N PRO A 17 3.76 -18.85 3.91
CA PRO A 17 5.13 -19.15 3.50
C PRO A 17 5.30 -20.51 2.81
N ALA A 18 4.65 -21.56 3.32
CA ALA A 18 4.75 -22.90 2.74
C ALA A 18 4.06 -22.98 1.37
N LEU A 19 2.91 -22.32 1.21
CA LEU A 19 2.22 -22.23 -0.09
C LEU A 19 3.05 -21.44 -1.10
N ILE A 20 3.69 -20.33 -0.70
CA ILE A 20 4.60 -19.55 -1.55
C ILE A 20 5.78 -20.39 -2.01
N ALA A 21 6.44 -21.10 -1.09
CA ALA A 21 7.55 -21.98 -1.43
C ALA A 21 7.10 -23.04 -2.47
N ARG A 22 5.97 -23.69 -2.22
CA ARG A 22 5.44 -24.69 -3.13
C ARG A 22 5.06 -24.13 -4.50
N HIS A 23 4.43 -22.95 -4.52
CA HIS A 23 4.09 -22.26 -5.76
C HIS A 23 5.33 -21.85 -6.57
N ARG A 24 6.41 -21.42 -5.89
CA ARG A 24 7.69 -21.11 -6.56
C ARG A 24 8.37 -22.35 -7.16
N ASP A 25 8.35 -23.47 -6.41
CA ASP A 25 8.96 -24.73 -6.86
C ASP A 25 8.23 -25.34 -8.07
N ASP A 26 6.90 -25.33 -8.05
CA ASP A 26 6.06 -26.01 -9.05
C ASP A 26 5.52 -25.05 -10.15
N GLY A 27 5.61 -23.74 -9.95
CA GLY A 27 5.04 -22.69 -10.82
C GLY A 27 3.54 -22.49 -10.66
N PHE A 28 2.83 -23.39 -10.00
CA PHE A 28 1.41 -23.33 -9.69
C PHE A 28 1.04 -24.28 -8.54
N LEU A 29 -0.13 -24.08 -7.92
CA LEU A 29 -0.61 -24.92 -6.83
C LEU A 29 -1.65 -25.92 -7.35
N THR A 30 -1.40 -27.22 -7.11
CA THR A 30 -2.40 -28.27 -7.36
C THR A 30 -3.20 -28.59 -6.10
N PRO A 31 -4.39 -29.22 -6.20
CA PRO A 31 -5.08 -29.75 -5.03
C PRO A 31 -4.18 -30.61 -4.14
N ALA A 32 -3.41 -31.51 -4.73
CA ALA A 32 -2.51 -32.39 -4.00
C ALA A 32 -1.39 -31.63 -3.26
N SER A 33 -0.84 -30.55 -3.86
CA SER A 33 0.19 -29.74 -3.23
C SER A 33 -0.34 -28.93 -2.04
N VAL A 34 -1.53 -28.33 -2.16
CA VAL A 34 -2.18 -27.61 -1.05
C VAL A 34 -2.55 -28.57 0.09
N GLU A 35 -3.09 -29.74 -0.20
CA GLU A 35 -3.40 -30.77 0.80
C GLU A 35 -2.16 -31.30 1.52
N ALA A 36 -1.04 -31.43 0.79
CA ALA A 36 0.24 -31.84 1.40
C ALA A 36 0.73 -30.81 2.42
N VAL A 37 0.74 -29.53 2.05
CA VAL A 37 1.09 -28.42 2.96
C VAL A 37 0.13 -28.38 4.15
N ALA A 38 -1.17 -28.52 3.93
CA ALA A 38 -2.18 -28.53 4.99
C ALA A 38 -1.94 -29.65 6.01
N ARG A 39 -1.64 -30.85 5.52
CA ARG A 39 -1.35 -32.03 6.35
C ARG A 39 -0.08 -31.84 7.17
N GLU A 40 1.00 -31.32 6.58
CA GLU A 40 2.26 -31.04 7.26
C GLU A 40 2.08 -30.07 8.44
N LEU A 41 1.26 -29.04 8.23
CA LEU A 41 1.02 -28.00 9.24
C LEU A 41 -0.11 -28.33 10.21
N GLY A 42 -0.86 -29.40 9.98
CA GLY A 42 -2.03 -29.75 10.79
C GLY A 42 -3.19 -28.76 10.61
N VAL A 43 -3.32 -28.18 9.44
CA VAL A 43 -4.42 -27.26 9.06
C VAL A 43 -5.46 -28.07 8.26
N PRO A 44 -6.79 -27.90 8.48
CA PRO A 44 -7.79 -28.53 7.63
C PRO A 44 -7.60 -28.15 6.16
N ALA A 45 -7.67 -29.14 5.25
CA ALA A 45 -7.43 -28.90 3.83
C ALA A 45 -8.36 -27.85 3.22
N ALA A 46 -9.64 -27.82 3.62
CA ALA A 46 -10.59 -26.81 3.17
C ALA A 46 -10.17 -25.39 3.55
N GLU A 47 -9.62 -25.20 4.76
CA GLU A 47 -9.14 -23.88 5.21
C GLU A 47 -7.85 -23.47 4.50
N ALA A 48 -6.96 -24.43 4.20
CA ALA A 48 -5.76 -24.17 3.41
C ALA A 48 -6.11 -23.76 1.97
N TRP A 49 -7.12 -24.41 1.37
CA TRP A 49 -7.66 -24.03 0.07
C TRP A 49 -8.30 -22.66 0.08
N GLU A 50 -9.14 -22.37 1.07
CA GLU A 50 -9.77 -21.07 1.21
C GLU A 50 -8.74 -19.95 1.37
N ALA A 51 -7.68 -20.19 2.16
CA ALA A 51 -6.56 -19.27 2.27
C ALA A 51 -5.83 -19.11 0.93
N ALA A 52 -5.42 -20.20 0.29
CA ALA A 52 -4.69 -20.16 -0.99
C ALA A 52 -5.45 -19.37 -2.06
N ARG A 53 -6.76 -19.61 -2.21
CA ARG A 53 -7.60 -18.92 -3.19
C ARG A 53 -7.87 -17.45 -2.89
N SER A 54 -7.48 -16.96 -1.74
CA SER A 54 -7.61 -15.53 -1.39
C SER A 54 -6.41 -14.69 -1.83
N PHE A 55 -5.36 -15.30 -2.37
CA PHE A 55 -4.16 -14.62 -2.85
C PHE A 55 -4.11 -14.62 -4.38
N HIS A 56 -3.94 -13.46 -4.98
CA HIS A 56 -4.05 -13.27 -6.43
C HIS A 56 -2.83 -13.74 -7.23
N GLU A 57 -1.68 -13.91 -6.59
CA GLU A 57 -0.47 -14.44 -7.25
C GLU A 57 -0.48 -15.95 -7.42
N PHE A 58 -1.25 -16.67 -6.59
CA PHE A 58 -1.30 -18.10 -6.71
C PHE A 58 -2.05 -18.51 -7.96
N ARG A 59 -1.37 -19.31 -8.78
CA ARG A 59 -1.95 -19.98 -9.94
C ARG A 59 -2.31 -21.40 -9.57
N PHE A 60 -3.40 -21.89 -10.14
CA PHE A 60 -3.90 -23.24 -9.91
C PHE A 60 -3.80 -24.11 -11.17
N ASP A 61 -3.40 -23.48 -12.27
CA ASP A 61 -3.15 -24.11 -13.56
C ASP A 61 -1.75 -23.75 -14.06
N ALA A 62 -1.17 -24.63 -14.89
CA ALA A 62 0.13 -24.37 -15.48
C ALA A 62 0.10 -23.07 -16.30
N PRO A 63 1.06 -22.15 -16.09
CA PRO A 63 1.07 -20.88 -16.80
C PRO A 63 1.36 -21.07 -18.29
N ALA A 64 0.58 -20.39 -19.13
CA ALA A 64 0.84 -20.29 -20.56
C ALA A 64 1.12 -18.82 -20.92
N GLY A 65 2.37 -18.47 -21.26
CA GLY A 65 2.74 -17.14 -21.70
C GLY A 65 3.39 -16.24 -20.63
N GLU A 66 3.83 -15.07 -21.07
CA GLU A 66 4.49 -14.06 -20.24
C GLU A 66 3.44 -13.20 -19.52
N ARG A 67 3.70 -12.88 -18.24
CA ARG A 67 2.89 -11.93 -17.46
C ARG A 67 3.13 -10.51 -17.96
N ALA A 68 2.07 -9.77 -18.25
CA ALA A 68 2.16 -8.38 -18.59
C ALA A 68 1.15 -7.53 -17.80
N CYS A 69 1.53 -6.29 -17.52
CA CYS A 69 0.78 -5.37 -16.68
C CYS A 69 -0.49 -4.88 -17.37
N ALA A 70 -1.63 -5.02 -16.70
CA ALA A 70 -2.91 -4.42 -17.08
C ALA A 70 -3.26 -3.16 -16.26
N GLY A 71 -2.32 -2.68 -15.42
CA GLY A 71 -2.50 -1.50 -14.59
C GLY A 71 -2.61 -0.21 -15.39
N ILE A 72 -3.09 0.87 -14.72
CA ILE A 72 -3.53 2.12 -15.34
C ILE A 72 -2.47 2.76 -16.27
N ALA A 73 -1.23 2.96 -15.81
CA ALA A 73 -0.20 3.61 -16.64
C ALA A 73 0.16 2.80 -17.88
N CYS A 74 0.13 1.45 -17.78
CA CYS A 74 0.36 0.57 -18.91
C CYS A 74 -0.81 0.58 -19.88
N ALA A 75 -2.05 0.51 -19.39
CA ALA A 75 -3.25 0.53 -20.22
C ALA A 75 -3.39 1.84 -21.03
N LEU A 76 -2.85 2.95 -20.53
CA LEU A 76 -2.85 4.25 -21.21
C LEU A 76 -1.69 4.42 -22.20
N HIS A 77 -0.68 3.54 -22.17
CA HIS A 77 0.47 3.66 -23.05
C HIS A 77 0.10 3.36 -24.51
N PRO A 78 0.56 4.16 -25.52
CA PRO A 78 0.22 3.92 -26.93
C PRO A 78 0.61 2.53 -27.45
N GLY A 79 1.66 1.94 -26.90
CA GLY A 79 2.13 0.59 -27.24
C GLY A 79 1.45 -0.55 -26.46
N TYR A 80 0.46 -0.24 -25.62
CA TYR A 80 -0.24 -1.27 -24.84
C TYR A 80 -1.03 -2.22 -25.73
N ARG A 81 -0.86 -3.50 -25.45
CA ARG A 81 -1.70 -4.58 -25.97
C ARG A 81 -2.26 -5.32 -24.78
N GLN A 82 -3.53 -5.68 -24.83
CA GLN A 82 -4.14 -6.46 -23.75
C GLN A 82 -3.37 -7.79 -23.60
N PRO A 83 -2.80 -8.08 -22.44
CA PRO A 83 -1.99 -9.29 -22.26
C PRO A 83 -2.85 -10.54 -22.23
N GLU A 84 -2.31 -11.66 -22.73
CA GLU A 84 -2.94 -12.97 -22.59
C GLU A 84 -2.98 -13.44 -21.14
N LEU A 85 -1.93 -13.09 -20.36
CA LEU A 85 -1.85 -13.31 -18.91
C LEU A 85 -1.75 -11.97 -18.18
N PRO A 86 -2.89 -11.33 -17.85
CA PRO A 86 -2.88 -10.08 -17.13
C PRO A 86 -2.33 -10.26 -15.70
N ALA A 87 -1.43 -9.39 -15.30
CA ALA A 87 -0.83 -9.36 -13.96
C ALA A 87 -1.47 -8.34 -13.02
N GLY A 88 -2.62 -7.76 -13.38
CA GLY A 88 -3.18 -6.64 -12.64
C GLY A 88 -2.27 -5.42 -12.74
N CYS A 89 -1.41 -5.17 -11.76
CA CYS A 89 -0.39 -4.12 -11.84
C CYS A 89 0.97 -4.68 -11.44
N LEU A 90 2.00 -4.48 -12.27
CA LEU A 90 3.40 -4.83 -11.95
C LEU A 90 4.15 -3.69 -11.26
N PHE A 91 3.47 -2.61 -10.87
CA PHE A 91 4.01 -1.46 -10.12
C PHE A 91 5.22 -0.76 -10.74
N ARG A 92 5.48 -0.97 -12.03
CA ARG A 92 6.49 -0.27 -12.83
C ARG A 92 5.89 0.86 -13.67
N CYS A 93 4.94 1.59 -13.08
CA CYS A 93 4.21 2.67 -13.75
C CYS A 93 5.13 3.82 -14.22
N TYR A 94 6.35 3.88 -13.72
CA TYR A 94 7.41 4.78 -14.20
C TYR A 94 8.06 4.35 -15.54
N ALA A 95 7.79 3.13 -16.01
CA ALA A 95 8.34 2.57 -17.26
C ALA A 95 7.30 1.69 -17.98
N PRO A 96 6.13 2.24 -18.41
CA PRO A 96 5.11 1.48 -19.13
C PRO A 96 5.52 1.26 -20.60
N PRO A 97 5.00 0.21 -21.29
CA PRO A 97 4.26 -0.91 -20.74
C PRO A 97 5.20 -1.91 -20.04
N ALA A 98 4.78 -2.44 -18.89
CA ALA A 98 5.59 -3.36 -18.10
C ALA A 98 5.21 -4.82 -18.36
N SER A 99 6.23 -5.69 -18.53
CA SER A 99 6.08 -7.14 -18.64
C SER A 99 7.24 -7.86 -17.96
N GLY A 100 7.10 -9.18 -17.78
CA GLY A 100 8.12 -10.02 -17.19
C GLY A 100 8.34 -9.81 -15.68
N ASP A 101 9.50 -10.24 -15.20
CA ASP A 101 9.84 -10.21 -13.77
C ASP A 101 10.09 -8.80 -13.25
N GLU A 102 9.88 -8.62 -11.96
CA GLU A 102 10.14 -7.36 -11.28
C GLU A 102 11.64 -7.03 -11.31
N GLN A 103 11.95 -5.74 -11.49
CA GLN A 103 13.31 -5.21 -11.46
C GLN A 103 13.50 -4.30 -10.24
N PRO A 104 14.72 -4.17 -9.71
CA PRO A 104 15.02 -3.19 -8.67
C PRO A 104 14.58 -1.78 -9.09
N PHE A 105 14.04 -1.02 -8.15
CA PHE A 105 13.61 0.35 -8.44
C PHE A 105 14.85 1.18 -8.84
N PRO A 106 14.87 1.81 -10.03
CA PRO A 106 16.03 2.55 -10.51
C PRO A 106 16.22 3.86 -9.74
N ALA A 107 17.44 4.13 -9.28
CA ALA A 107 17.73 5.34 -8.49
C ALA A 107 17.49 6.63 -9.27
N GLU A 108 17.65 6.61 -10.58
CA GLU A 108 17.38 7.73 -11.48
C GLU A 108 15.89 8.10 -11.56
N MET A 109 15.00 7.23 -11.09
CA MET A 109 13.57 7.53 -10.98
C MET A 109 13.21 8.32 -9.72
N VAL A 110 14.17 8.61 -8.84
CA VAL A 110 14.02 9.62 -7.78
C VAL A 110 14.18 10.99 -8.44
N ARG A 111 13.09 11.65 -8.71
CA ARG A 111 13.06 12.96 -9.39
C ARG A 111 13.27 14.12 -8.44
N GLU A 112 12.81 13.94 -7.21
CA GLU A 112 12.97 14.92 -6.13
C GLU A 112 13.15 14.16 -4.81
N ALA A 113 14.25 14.42 -4.12
CA ALA A 113 14.62 13.79 -2.86
C ALA A 113 14.55 14.81 -1.72
N GLY A 114 13.79 14.48 -0.70
CA GLY A 114 13.74 15.19 0.58
C GLY A 114 14.40 14.38 1.71
N PRO A 115 14.02 14.59 2.96
CA PRO A 115 14.67 13.95 4.11
C PRO A 115 14.52 12.41 4.14
N LEU A 116 13.53 11.82 3.48
CA LEU A 116 13.34 10.36 3.45
C LEU A 116 14.22 9.69 2.40
N LEU A 117 14.27 10.24 1.18
CA LEU A 117 14.99 9.68 0.03
C LEU A 117 16.41 10.21 -0.11
N GLY A 118 16.69 11.42 0.38
CA GLY A 118 17.97 12.11 0.16
C GLY A 118 19.10 11.70 1.11
N LEU A 119 18.79 11.21 2.31
CA LEU A 119 19.83 10.83 3.27
C LEU A 119 20.49 9.51 2.90
N THR A 120 21.83 9.54 2.76
CA THR A 120 22.63 8.39 2.33
C THR A 120 23.47 7.78 3.47
N ASP A 121 23.51 8.42 4.64
CA ASP A 121 24.26 7.87 5.77
C ASP A 121 23.59 6.59 6.28
N ARG A 122 24.40 5.59 6.63
CA ARG A 122 23.99 4.29 7.15
C ARG A 122 24.15 4.15 8.66
N THR A 123 24.32 5.28 9.38
CA THR A 123 24.39 5.27 10.83
C THR A 123 23.02 4.98 11.44
N TRP A 124 22.99 4.52 12.69
CA TRP A 124 21.79 4.23 13.47
C TRP A 124 21.54 5.31 14.52
N ALA A 125 21.87 6.57 14.21
CA ALA A 125 21.84 7.69 15.15
C ALA A 125 20.44 7.95 15.75
N GLY A 126 19.37 7.73 14.99
CA GLY A 126 18.00 7.83 15.49
C GLY A 126 17.68 6.74 16.52
N LEU A 127 18.13 5.50 16.27
CA LEU A 127 17.97 4.38 17.20
C LEU A 127 18.80 4.60 18.48
N GLU A 128 20.04 5.06 18.37
CA GLU A 128 20.88 5.38 19.52
C GLU A 128 20.25 6.48 20.39
N ARG A 129 19.69 7.51 19.74
CA ARG A 129 18.92 8.54 20.45
C ARG A 129 17.69 7.94 21.14
N ALA A 130 16.91 7.09 20.44
CA ALA A 130 15.73 6.45 21.02
C ALA A 130 16.07 5.64 22.29
N ARG A 131 17.15 4.87 22.24
CA ARG A 131 17.66 4.12 23.42
C ARG A 131 18.05 5.02 24.58
N ARG A 132 18.67 6.15 24.29
CA ARG A 132 19.12 7.12 25.29
C ARG A 132 17.96 7.84 25.97
N ILE A 133 16.94 8.28 25.21
CA ILE A 133 15.81 9.05 25.76
C ILE A 133 14.69 8.19 26.35
N GLY A 134 14.61 6.92 25.93
CA GLY A 134 13.64 5.94 26.41
C GLY A 134 12.26 6.00 25.75
N PRO A 135 11.42 4.97 25.97
CA PRO A 135 10.15 4.77 25.25
C PRO A 135 9.17 5.97 25.33
N ALA A 136 8.97 6.56 26.51
CA ALA A 136 8.03 7.66 26.68
C ALA A 136 8.44 8.90 25.86
N ALA A 137 9.72 9.29 25.93
CA ALA A 137 10.22 10.44 25.19
C ALA A 137 10.26 10.20 23.67
N VAL A 138 10.38 8.96 23.21
CA VAL A 138 10.21 8.62 21.79
C VAL A 138 8.79 8.90 21.34
N LEU A 139 7.78 8.48 22.11
CA LEU A 139 6.37 8.77 21.81
C LEU A 139 6.08 10.29 21.79
N ASP A 140 6.63 11.01 22.76
CA ASP A 140 6.48 12.46 22.86
C ASP A 140 7.10 13.16 21.62
N ALA A 141 8.30 12.76 21.20
CA ALA A 141 8.97 13.32 20.02
C ALA A 141 8.16 13.07 18.71
N ILE A 142 7.55 11.88 18.56
CA ILE A 142 6.70 11.58 17.41
C ILE A 142 5.40 12.40 17.45
N GLU A 143 4.82 12.59 18.65
CA GLU A 143 3.61 13.39 18.84
C GLU A 143 3.88 14.86 18.56
N GLU A 144 4.97 15.41 19.12
CA GLU A 144 5.44 16.78 18.88
C GLU A 144 5.72 17.05 17.40
N ALA A 145 6.30 16.07 16.69
CA ALA A 145 6.51 16.17 15.25
C ALA A 145 5.19 16.16 14.45
N GLY A 146 4.07 15.79 15.05
CA GLY A 146 2.77 15.72 14.39
C GLY A 146 2.68 14.63 13.32
N LEU A 147 3.50 13.58 13.41
CA LEU A 147 3.54 12.53 12.39
C LEU A 147 2.22 11.78 12.30
N ARG A 148 1.68 11.73 11.08
CA ARG A 148 0.52 10.90 10.70
C ARG A 148 0.93 9.79 9.76
N GLY A 149 0.19 8.68 9.76
CA GLY A 149 0.41 7.53 8.91
C GLY A 149 0.47 7.89 7.42
N ARG A 150 1.39 7.28 6.68
CA ARG A 150 1.63 7.54 5.25
C ARG A 150 1.04 6.47 4.32
N GLY A 151 0.34 5.47 4.86
CA GLY A 151 -0.32 4.41 4.09
C GLY A 151 -1.71 4.77 3.53
N GLY A 152 -2.18 6.02 3.68
CA GLY A 152 -3.48 6.49 3.17
C GLY A 152 -4.47 6.93 4.26
N ALA A 153 -4.54 6.27 5.42
CA ALA A 153 -5.50 6.59 6.48
C ALA A 153 -5.15 7.81 7.35
N TYR A 154 -3.92 8.31 7.31
CA TYR A 154 -3.44 9.52 8.00
C TYR A 154 -3.72 9.59 9.51
N PHE A 155 -3.86 8.45 10.18
CA PHE A 155 -4.07 8.42 11.62
C PHE A 155 -2.80 8.87 12.38
N PRO A 156 -2.91 9.66 13.48
CA PRO A 156 -1.74 10.11 14.26
C PRO A 156 -0.94 8.94 14.82
N THR A 157 0.35 8.87 14.46
CA THR A 157 1.21 7.71 14.75
C THR A 157 1.42 7.49 16.24
N ALA A 158 1.79 8.53 16.99
CA ALA A 158 1.97 8.45 18.44
C ALA A 158 0.70 8.00 19.16
N ARG A 159 -0.47 8.51 18.73
CA ARG A 159 -1.76 8.14 19.31
C ARG A 159 -2.07 6.65 19.09
N LYS A 160 -1.76 6.10 17.89
CA LYS A 160 -1.89 4.66 17.59
C LYS A 160 -1.00 3.83 18.53
N TRP A 161 0.27 4.23 18.71
CA TRP A 161 1.21 3.52 19.56
C TRP A 161 0.81 3.53 21.03
N ARG A 162 0.40 4.70 21.54
CA ARG A 162 -0.12 4.83 22.91
C ARG A 162 -1.39 3.99 23.14
N ALA A 163 -2.26 3.88 22.12
CA ALA A 163 -3.47 3.06 22.23
C ALA A 163 -3.15 1.58 22.46
N ALA A 164 -2.17 1.03 21.73
CA ALA A 164 -1.75 -0.36 21.93
C ALA A 164 -1.11 -0.59 23.32
N LEU A 165 -0.31 0.38 23.79
CA LEU A 165 0.38 0.29 25.09
C LEU A 165 -0.59 0.30 26.31
N ARG A 166 -1.81 0.84 26.15
CA ARG A 166 -2.79 0.92 27.26
C ARG A 166 -3.23 -0.43 27.80
N HIS A 167 -3.09 -1.50 27.01
CA HIS A 167 -3.57 -2.84 27.39
C HIS A 167 -2.61 -3.59 28.33
N GLY A 168 -1.35 -3.13 28.49
CA GLY A 168 -0.37 -3.74 29.39
C GLY A 168 -0.02 -5.20 29.09
N THR A 169 -0.41 -5.70 27.94
CA THR A 169 -0.20 -7.08 27.45
C THR A 169 0.87 -7.12 26.37
N PRO A 170 1.41 -8.29 26.01
CA PRO A 170 2.33 -8.40 24.90
C PRO A 170 1.75 -7.77 23.62
N ILE A 171 2.54 -6.96 22.93
CA ILE A 171 2.17 -6.23 21.72
C ILE A 171 2.81 -6.91 20.52
N ALA A 172 2.11 -6.92 19.38
CA ALA A 172 2.70 -7.21 18.07
C ALA A 172 2.98 -5.92 17.30
N LEU A 173 4.13 -5.87 16.63
CA LEU A 173 4.49 -4.78 15.71
C LEU A 173 4.58 -5.32 14.29
N VAL A 174 3.88 -4.69 13.35
CA VAL A 174 3.86 -5.12 11.95
C VAL A 174 4.21 -3.93 11.05
N MET A 175 5.25 -4.07 10.25
CA MET A 175 5.51 -3.21 9.10
C MET A 175 4.65 -3.69 7.93
N ASN A 176 3.80 -2.81 7.44
CA ASN A 176 2.98 -3.05 6.25
C ASN A 176 3.70 -2.45 5.03
N ALA A 177 4.32 -3.31 4.25
CA ALA A 177 4.91 -3.03 2.95
C ALA A 177 4.11 -3.72 1.82
N GLU A 178 2.80 -3.90 2.04
CA GLU A 178 1.87 -4.34 1.01
C GLU A 178 1.45 -3.16 0.14
N GLU A 179 2.27 -2.83 -0.84
CA GLU A 179 2.05 -1.76 -1.78
C GLU A 179 1.32 -2.33 -3.02
N GLY A 180 0.02 -2.53 -2.87
CA GLY A 180 -0.84 -3.14 -3.90
C GLY A 180 -1.67 -2.13 -4.72
N GLU A 181 -1.53 -0.81 -4.52
CA GLU A 181 -2.33 0.20 -5.23
C GLU A 181 -1.73 0.54 -6.59
N PRO A 182 -2.46 0.34 -7.71
CA PRO A 182 -1.99 0.72 -9.04
C PRO A 182 -1.62 2.20 -9.12
N GLY A 183 -0.43 2.48 -9.66
CA GLY A 183 0.11 3.84 -9.72
C GLY A 183 0.97 4.23 -8.51
N VAL A 184 1.08 3.38 -7.49
CA VAL A 184 1.94 3.61 -6.32
C VAL A 184 3.16 2.69 -6.36
N PHE A 185 4.36 3.25 -6.16
CA PHE A 185 5.64 2.52 -6.13
C PHE A 185 6.67 3.19 -5.20
N LYS A 186 6.21 3.97 -4.23
CA LYS A 186 7.03 4.72 -3.28
C LYS A 186 7.66 3.85 -2.19
N ASP A 187 6.92 2.84 -1.71
CA ASP A 187 7.40 1.93 -0.67
C ASP A 187 8.46 0.99 -1.23
N ARG A 188 8.29 0.52 -2.49
CA ARG A 188 9.34 -0.18 -3.25
C ARG A 188 10.58 0.69 -3.44
N ALA A 189 10.42 1.96 -3.78
CA ALA A 189 11.53 2.91 -3.90
C ALA A 189 12.30 3.04 -2.59
N LEU A 190 11.60 3.22 -1.46
CA LEU A 190 12.22 3.29 -0.12
C LEU A 190 12.94 2.00 0.25
N LEU A 191 12.32 0.85 0.05
CA LEU A 191 12.91 -0.44 0.40
C LEU A 191 14.12 -0.78 -0.47
N CYS A 192 14.10 -0.43 -1.77
CA CYS A 192 15.24 -0.64 -2.68
C CYS A 192 16.40 0.32 -2.39
N LEU A 193 16.10 1.60 -2.14
CA LEU A 193 17.11 2.65 -2.12
C LEU A 193 17.53 3.10 -0.72
N ARG A 194 16.65 2.95 0.26
CA ARG A 194 16.86 3.43 1.64
C ARG A 194 16.34 2.42 2.70
N PRO A 195 16.63 1.11 2.55
CA PRO A 195 16.14 0.09 3.48
C PRO A 195 16.59 0.37 4.91
N GLU A 196 17.80 0.90 5.12
CA GLU A 196 18.34 1.20 6.45
C GLU A 196 17.49 2.25 7.17
N ARG A 197 16.89 3.19 6.44
CA ARG A 197 16.02 4.23 6.99
C ARG A 197 14.73 3.64 7.53
N VAL A 198 14.17 2.69 6.79
CA VAL A 198 12.96 1.96 7.18
C VAL A 198 13.24 1.04 8.38
N ILE A 199 14.35 0.31 8.33
CA ILE A 199 14.79 -0.58 9.42
C ILE A 199 15.06 0.22 10.70
N GLU A 200 15.70 1.38 10.60
CA GLU A 200 15.92 2.24 11.77
C GLU A 200 14.59 2.69 12.40
N GLY A 201 13.62 3.12 11.58
CA GLY A 201 12.29 3.48 12.07
C GLY A 201 11.55 2.31 12.72
N LEU A 202 11.68 1.11 12.15
CA LEU A 202 11.16 -0.12 12.74
C LEU A 202 11.85 -0.43 14.08
N ALA A 203 13.18 -0.34 14.15
CA ALA A 203 13.96 -0.54 15.37
C ALA A 203 13.59 0.46 16.47
N ILE A 204 13.36 1.74 16.12
CA ILE A 204 12.87 2.77 17.04
C ILE A 204 11.47 2.40 17.56
N ALA A 205 10.58 1.91 16.69
CA ALA A 205 9.27 1.42 17.11
C ALA A 205 9.39 0.21 18.06
N MET A 206 10.35 -0.70 17.81
CA MET A 206 10.64 -1.80 18.74
C MET A 206 11.12 -1.30 20.10
N GLU A 207 11.98 -0.27 20.14
CA GLU A 207 12.43 0.33 21.41
C GLU A 207 11.28 1.01 22.17
N ALA A 208 10.35 1.67 21.47
CA ALA A 208 9.23 2.36 22.09
C ALA A 208 8.13 1.43 22.59
N LEU A 209 7.83 0.36 21.83
CA LEU A 209 6.69 -0.54 22.07
C LEU A 209 7.08 -1.82 22.82
N LYS A 210 8.35 -2.23 22.77
CA LYS A 210 8.85 -3.51 23.30
C LYS A 210 7.97 -4.70 22.89
N PRO A 211 7.76 -4.91 21.57
CA PRO A 211 6.84 -5.92 21.08
C PRO A 211 7.34 -7.34 21.39
N ALA A 212 6.40 -8.27 21.63
CA ALA A 212 6.70 -9.69 21.74
C ALA A 212 7.06 -10.32 20.39
N VAL A 213 6.56 -9.75 19.29
CA VAL A 213 6.87 -10.15 17.91
C VAL A 213 6.89 -8.95 17.01
N THR A 214 7.87 -8.91 16.10
CA THR A 214 7.97 -7.91 15.03
C THR A 214 7.97 -8.61 13.68
N ILE A 215 7.08 -8.18 12.80
CA ILE A 215 6.94 -8.76 11.45
C ILE A 215 7.07 -7.64 10.41
N ALA A 216 7.87 -7.87 9.40
CA ALA A 216 7.91 -7.08 8.17
C ALA A 216 7.13 -7.85 7.10
N PHE A 217 5.91 -7.39 6.77
CA PHE A 217 5.11 -7.98 5.71
C PHE A 217 5.36 -7.22 4.42
N ILE A 218 5.92 -7.90 3.41
CA ILE A 218 6.32 -7.31 2.13
C ILE A 218 5.51 -7.95 1.02
N ASN A 219 5.00 -7.14 0.10
CA ASN A 219 4.25 -7.59 -1.07
C ASN A 219 5.00 -8.68 -1.84
N GLY A 220 4.30 -9.71 -2.27
CA GLY A 220 4.88 -10.87 -2.96
C GLY A 220 5.47 -10.53 -4.32
N GLU A 221 4.95 -9.50 -4.99
CA GLU A 221 5.44 -8.99 -6.27
C GLU A 221 6.55 -7.93 -6.10
N ALA A 222 7.15 -7.80 -4.90
CA ALA A 222 8.22 -6.85 -4.59
C ALA A 222 9.53 -7.56 -4.23
N ASP A 223 9.93 -8.60 -4.99
CA ASP A 223 11.11 -9.40 -4.72
C ASP A 223 12.40 -8.57 -4.58
N PRO A 224 12.76 -7.66 -5.50
CA PRO A 224 13.97 -6.86 -5.36
C PRO A 224 13.96 -5.94 -4.14
N ALA A 225 12.79 -5.38 -3.80
CA ALA A 225 12.62 -4.53 -2.62
C ALA A 225 12.78 -5.33 -1.32
N ALA A 226 12.21 -6.54 -1.29
CA ALA A 226 12.35 -7.42 -0.14
C ALA A 226 13.78 -7.92 0.03
N GLU A 227 14.46 -8.32 -1.04
CA GLU A 227 15.86 -8.72 -0.99
C GLU A 227 16.78 -7.58 -0.50
N ALA A 228 16.53 -6.34 -0.96
CA ALA A 228 17.28 -5.18 -0.49
C ALA A 228 17.03 -4.96 1.02
N PHE A 229 15.78 -5.07 1.47
CA PHE A 229 15.42 -4.97 2.87
C PHE A 229 16.07 -6.10 3.72
N GLU A 230 15.99 -7.35 3.28
CA GLU A 230 16.54 -8.51 3.98
C GLU A 230 18.06 -8.42 4.13
N ARG A 231 18.78 -8.00 3.06
CA ARG A 231 20.23 -7.76 3.13
C ARG A 231 20.58 -6.68 4.15
N ALA A 232 19.89 -5.54 4.11
CA ALA A 232 20.13 -4.45 5.05
C ALA A 232 19.75 -4.83 6.48
N LEU A 233 18.67 -5.63 6.67
CA LEU A 233 18.25 -6.13 7.97
C LEU A 233 19.30 -7.07 8.59
N ALA A 234 19.92 -7.93 7.80
CA ALA A 234 20.98 -8.84 8.27
C ALA A 234 22.17 -8.09 8.86
N ASP A 235 22.48 -6.89 8.33
CA ASP A 235 23.58 -6.03 8.79
C ASP A 235 23.14 -4.98 9.84
N SER A 236 21.90 -5.06 10.34
CA SER A 236 21.32 -4.07 11.23
C SER A 236 21.43 -4.44 12.72
N PRO A 237 21.31 -3.45 13.64
CA PRO A 237 21.26 -3.70 15.09
C PRO A 237 20.10 -4.56 15.57
N VAL A 238 19.12 -4.86 14.71
CA VAL A 238 17.94 -5.69 15.01
C VAL A 238 17.90 -6.97 14.17
N ALA A 239 19.05 -7.37 13.62
CA ALA A 239 19.22 -8.64 12.93
C ALA A 239 18.69 -9.80 13.76
N GLY A 240 17.94 -10.71 13.16
CA GLY A 240 17.33 -11.86 13.82
C GLY A 240 16.15 -11.56 14.76
N GLN A 241 15.74 -10.28 14.91
CA GLN A 241 14.62 -9.88 15.76
C GLN A 241 13.34 -9.56 14.98
N VAL A 242 13.43 -9.47 13.65
CA VAL A 242 12.33 -9.17 12.75
C VAL A 242 12.08 -10.38 11.86
N LEU A 243 10.84 -10.87 11.84
CA LEU A 243 10.40 -11.92 10.93
C LEU A 243 9.98 -11.27 9.60
N VAL A 244 10.64 -11.63 8.52
CA VAL A 244 10.22 -11.19 7.18
C VAL A 244 9.17 -12.14 6.64
N TYR A 245 8.01 -11.60 6.29
CA TYR A 245 6.88 -12.30 5.73
C TYR A 245 6.62 -11.82 4.31
N ARG A 246 6.60 -12.75 3.36
CA ARG A 246 6.26 -12.43 1.96
C ARG A 246 4.77 -12.60 1.76
N GLY A 247 4.13 -11.65 1.10
CA GLY A 247 2.77 -11.77 0.60
C GLY A 247 2.68 -12.68 -0.63
N ALA A 248 1.46 -12.88 -1.13
CA ALA A 248 1.20 -13.58 -2.40
C ALA A 248 0.13 -12.83 -3.20
N GLY A 249 0.24 -11.49 -3.23
CA GLY A 249 -0.61 -10.57 -3.97
C GLY A 249 -2.05 -10.46 -3.47
N GLY A 250 -2.68 -9.38 -3.92
CA GLY A 250 -4.05 -9.03 -3.60
C GLY A 250 -4.14 -7.69 -2.89
N TYR A 251 -4.81 -6.74 -3.52
CA TYR A 251 -4.96 -5.36 -3.03
C TYR A 251 -5.52 -5.28 -1.60
N VAL A 252 -6.42 -6.21 -1.25
CA VAL A 252 -7.04 -6.27 0.09
C VAL A 252 -6.02 -6.50 1.21
N LEU A 253 -4.85 -7.08 0.92
CA LEU A 253 -3.77 -7.29 1.90
C LEU A 253 -3.16 -5.97 2.41
N GLY A 254 -3.36 -4.85 1.71
CA GLY A 254 -3.03 -3.52 2.21
C GLY A 254 -3.88 -3.10 3.41
N GLU A 255 -5.08 -3.67 3.57
CA GLU A 255 -5.96 -3.47 4.73
C GLU A 255 -5.39 -4.23 5.94
N GLU A 256 -5.16 -3.50 7.05
CA GLU A 256 -4.40 -4.00 8.20
C GLU A 256 -4.93 -5.33 8.78
N THR A 257 -6.26 -5.54 8.80
CA THR A 257 -6.84 -6.77 9.39
C THR A 257 -6.84 -7.95 8.43
N ALA A 258 -6.91 -7.72 7.12
CA ALA A 258 -6.71 -8.73 6.10
C ALA A 258 -5.26 -9.23 6.09
N LEU A 259 -4.30 -8.30 6.23
CA LEU A 259 -2.88 -8.62 6.41
C LEU A 259 -2.65 -9.49 7.66
N LEU A 260 -3.24 -9.13 8.80
CA LEU A 260 -3.13 -9.94 10.02
C LEU A 260 -3.71 -11.34 9.84
N ASN A 261 -4.85 -11.48 9.13
CA ASN A 261 -5.41 -12.78 8.79
C ASN A 261 -4.45 -13.60 7.91
N ALA A 262 -3.79 -13.00 6.94
CA ALA A 262 -2.79 -13.67 6.09
C ALA A 262 -1.61 -14.19 6.92
N ILE A 263 -1.06 -13.39 7.84
CA ILE A 263 0.00 -13.81 8.76
C ILE A 263 -0.47 -14.97 9.65
N GLU A 264 -1.74 -14.96 10.10
CA GLU A 264 -2.33 -16.03 10.89
C GLU A 264 -2.62 -17.32 10.09
N GLY A 265 -2.36 -17.33 8.78
CA GLY A 265 -2.65 -18.46 7.90
C GLY A 265 -4.15 -18.64 7.65
N ARG A 266 -4.91 -17.56 7.67
CA ARG A 266 -6.34 -17.50 7.38
C ARG A 266 -6.58 -16.86 6.02
N ARG A 267 -7.80 -16.95 5.53
CA ARG A 267 -8.25 -16.21 4.36
C ARG A 267 -7.99 -14.70 4.51
N ALA A 268 -7.38 -14.09 3.50
CA ALA A 268 -7.04 -12.67 3.45
C ALA A 268 -8.29 -11.81 3.25
N VAL A 269 -9.07 -11.62 4.31
CA VAL A 269 -10.29 -10.79 4.30
C VAL A 269 -10.33 -9.87 5.51
N PRO A 270 -10.89 -8.66 5.41
CA PRO A 270 -11.01 -7.74 6.53
C PRO A 270 -11.82 -8.30 7.70
N ARG A 271 -11.48 -7.90 8.92
CA ARG A 271 -12.22 -8.22 10.13
C ARG A 271 -13.30 -7.15 10.40
N PRO A 272 -14.45 -7.52 10.97
CA PRO A 272 -15.37 -6.53 11.52
C PRO A 272 -14.70 -5.68 12.61
N ARG A 273 -15.07 -4.42 12.70
CA ARG A 273 -14.61 -3.48 13.74
C ARG A 273 -15.81 -2.96 14.53
N PRO A 274 -15.80 -2.87 15.87
CA PRO A 274 -14.71 -3.25 16.79
C PRO A 274 -14.52 -4.77 16.93
N PRO A 275 -13.37 -5.29 17.49
CA PRO A 275 -12.25 -4.52 18.02
C PRO A 275 -11.33 -3.95 16.93
N LEU A 276 -10.60 -2.89 17.27
CA LEU A 276 -9.51 -2.38 16.42
C LEU A 276 -8.24 -3.23 16.63
N PRO A 277 -7.29 -3.30 15.68
CA PRO A 277 -6.04 -4.03 15.85
C PRO A 277 -5.23 -3.60 17.08
N VAL A 278 -5.30 -2.32 17.45
CA VAL A 278 -4.64 -1.81 18.68
C VAL A 278 -5.27 -2.35 19.96
N ASP A 279 -6.46 -2.91 19.91
CA ASP A 279 -7.14 -3.56 21.02
C ASP A 279 -6.97 -5.08 20.97
N SER A 280 -7.17 -5.68 19.78
CA SER A 280 -7.05 -7.12 19.55
C SER A 280 -6.73 -7.41 18.07
N GLY A 281 -5.47 -7.59 17.75
CA GLY A 281 -4.96 -7.79 16.39
C GLY A 281 -4.35 -9.18 16.17
N LEU A 282 -3.05 -9.24 15.91
CA LEU A 282 -2.31 -10.46 15.56
C LEU A 282 -2.33 -11.46 16.73
N PHE A 283 -2.86 -12.65 16.48
CA PHE A 283 -3.03 -13.70 17.49
C PHE A 283 -3.74 -13.20 18.77
N GLY A 284 -4.64 -12.23 18.64
CA GLY A 284 -5.37 -11.63 19.76
C GLY A 284 -4.58 -10.58 20.55
N MET A 285 -3.33 -10.31 20.21
CA MET A 285 -2.50 -9.28 20.86
C MET A 285 -2.88 -7.87 20.33
N PRO A 286 -2.82 -6.83 21.17
CA PRO A 286 -2.78 -5.45 20.68
C PRO A 286 -1.69 -5.30 19.62
N THR A 287 -2.04 -4.77 18.46
CA THR A 287 -1.15 -4.76 17.31
C THR A 287 -1.02 -3.37 16.71
N VAL A 288 0.22 -2.93 16.53
CA VAL A 288 0.55 -1.72 15.79
C VAL A 288 0.96 -2.11 14.37
N VAL A 289 0.21 -1.62 13.38
CA VAL A 289 0.55 -1.77 11.96
C VAL A 289 0.98 -0.41 11.42
N ASN A 290 2.18 -0.30 10.85
CA ASN A 290 2.70 0.93 10.25
C ASN A 290 3.20 0.69 8.83
N ASN A 291 2.91 1.65 7.95
CA ASN A 291 3.44 1.68 6.58
C ASN A 291 4.94 2.01 6.55
N VAL A 292 5.63 1.60 5.50
CA VAL A 292 7.06 1.81 5.23
C VAL A 292 7.48 3.28 5.34
N GLU A 293 6.79 4.19 4.63
CA GLU A 293 7.10 5.63 4.65
C GLU A 293 6.88 6.24 6.04
N THR A 294 5.92 5.75 6.81
CA THR A 294 5.71 6.17 8.20
C THR A 294 6.92 5.82 9.07
N LEU A 295 7.45 4.60 8.94
CA LEU A 295 8.63 4.17 9.69
C LEU A 295 9.88 4.95 9.28
N ALA A 296 10.07 5.19 7.97
CA ALA A 296 11.17 6.05 7.51
C ALA A 296 11.08 7.47 8.11
N ALA A 297 9.87 8.04 8.23
CA ALA A 297 9.67 9.34 8.87
C ALA A 297 9.99 9.30 10.38
N VAL A 298 9.68 8.21 11.09
CA VAL A 298 10.09 8.02 12.50
C VAL A 298 11.61 8.10 12.64
N SER A 299 12.37 7.45 11.75
CA SER A 299 13.84 7.55 11.73
C SER A 299 14.29 9.01 11.60
N VAL A 300 13.74 9.75 10.62
CA VAL A 300 14.09 11.17 10.39
C VAL A 300 13.80 12.04 11.62
N ILE A 301 12.65 11.84 12.27
CA ILE A 301 12.27 12.60 13.49
C ILE A 301 13.25 12.32 14.62
N LEU A 302 13.62 11.07 14.86
CA LEU A 302 14.54 10.74 15.96
C LEU A 302 15.99 11.16 15.66
N ARG A 303 16.36 11.29 14.40
CA ARG A 303 17.68 11.80 14.00
C ARG A 303 17.76 13.31 14.16
N ASN A 304 16.80 14.03 13.61
CA ASN A 304 16.89 15.46 13.37
C ASN A 304 16.08 16.30 14.38
N GLY A 305 15.14 15.68 15.10
CA GLY A 305 14.23 16.35 16.02
C GLY A 305 12.89 16.73 15.38
N ALA A 306 11.91 16.99 16.24
CA ALA A 306 10.55 17.35 15.84
C ALA A 306 10.49 18.66 15.04
N ASP A 307 11.26 19.67 15.46
CA ASP A 307 11.31 20.98 14.79
C ASP A 307 11.83 20.88 13.36
N ALA A 308 12.90 20.10 13.13
CA ALA A 308 13.44 19.87 11.81
C ALA A 308 12.43 19.14 10.91
N PHE A 309 11.64 18.22 11.45
CA PHE A 309 10.57 17.58 10.70
C PHE A 309 9.43 18.55 10.38
N ARG A 310 9.03 19.40 11.34
CA ARG A 310 7.97 20.39 11.17
C ARG A 310 8.39 21.58 10.28
N SER A 311 9.67 21.79 10.03
CA SER A 311 10.13 22.81 9.09
C SER A 311 9.73 22.49 7.63
N PHE A 312 9.33 21.25 7.35
CA PHE A 312 8.69 20.86 6.10
C PHE A 312 7.17 20.77 6.29
N GLY A 313 6.43 21.09 5.23
CA GLY A 313 4.98 21.02 5.22
C GLY A 313 4.30 22.26 5.78
N VAL A 314 3.05 22.10 6.18
CA VAL A 314 2.23 23.16 6.80
C VAL A 314 1.91 22.80 8.25
N PRO A 315 1.49 23.77 9.10
CA PRO A 315 1.28 23.52 10.54
C PRO A 315 0.37 22.31 10.84
N ASP A 316 -0.73 22.13 10.09
CA ASP A 316 -1.70 21.06 10.29
C ASP A 316 -1.30 19.74 9.61
N ALA A 317 -0.29 19.77 8.75
CA ALA A 317 0.24 18.61 8.05
C ALA A 317 1.77 18.74 7.88
N PRO A 318 2.54 18.51 8.95
CA PRO A 318 4.00 18.63 8.93
C PRO A 318 4.67 17.46 8.20
N GLY A 319 5.90 17.75 7.76
CA GLY A 319 6.76 16.79 7.08
C GLY A 319 6.56 16.73 5.58
N THR A 320 7.17 15.73 4.98
CA THR A 320 7.11 15.46 3.54
C THR A 320 6.18 14.31 3.20
N ARG A 321 5.88 14.17 1.91
CA ARG A 321 5.18 13.06 1.30
C ARG A 321 5.91 12.59 0.06
N ILE A 322 6.07 11.28 -0.09
CA ILE A 322 6.55 10.71 -1.35
C ILE A 322 5.35 10.46 -2.25
N LEU A 323 5.38 11.05 -3.44
CA LEU A 323 4.40 10.86 -4.51
C LEU A 323 4.99 9.94 -5.58
N SER A 324 4.18 9.05 -6.10
CA SER A 324 4.47 8.23 -7.28
C SER A 324 3.77 8.85 -8.48
N LEU A 325 4.51 9.46 -9.41
CA LEU A 325 3.99 10.10 -10.60
C LEU A 325 4.20 9.22 -11.84
N SER A 326 3.15 9.07 -12.63
CA SER A 326 3.16 8.28 -13.87
C SER A 326 2.08 8.78 -14.87
N GLY A 327 1.93 8.07 -15.98
CA GLY A 327 0.98 8.45 -17.04
C GLY A 327 1.58 9.43 -18.03
N ARG A 328 0.83 10.47 -18.43
CA ARG A 328 1.22 11.49 -19.43
C ARG A 328 2.14 12.54 -18.84
N VAL A 329 3.35 12.16 -18.43
CA VAL A 329 4.39 13.05 -17.91
C VAL A 329 5.73 12.75 -18.59
N GLU A 330 6.57 13.76 -18.75
CA GLU A 330 7.91 13.60 -19.33
C GLU A 330 8.87 12.93 -18.35
N ARG A 331 8.68 13.16 -17.05
CA ARG A 331 9.56 12.69 -15.98
C ARG A 331 8.78 11.86 -14.94
N PRO A 332 8.34 10.65 -15.28
CA PRO A 332 7.72 9.74 -14.30
C PRO A 332 8.74 9.36 -13.22
N GLY A 333 8.25 9.00 -12.03
CA GLY A 333 9.11 8.60 -10.90
C GLY A 333 8.56 9.02 -9.54
N VAL A 334 9.41 9.00 -8.52
CA VAL A 334 9.04 9.44 -7.17
C VAL A 334 9.51 10.86 -6.90
N TYR A 335 8.64 11.61 -6.23
CA TYR A 335 8.84 13.00 -5.82
C TYR A 335 8.57 13.12 -4.33
N GLU A 336 9.57 13.45 -3.54
CA GLU A 336 9.38 13.74 -2.13
C GLU A 336 9.18 15.26 -1.96
N VAL A 337 7.96 15.66 -1.61
CA VAL A 337 7.58 17.07 -1.52
C VAL A 337 7.07 17.40 -0.11
N PRO A 338 7.24 18.66 0.38
CA PRO A 338 6.59 19.11 1.59
C PRO A 338 5.06 18.98 1.46
N LEU A 339 4.39 18.55 2.54
CA LEU A 339 2.93 18.59 2.59
C LEU A 339 2.45 20.03 2.47
N GLY A 340 1.40 20.27 1.68
CA GLY A 340 0.94 21.62 1.35
C GLY A 340 1.48 22.17 0.02
N THR A 341 2.47 21.53 -0.61
CA THR A 341 2.91 21.89 -1.97
C THR A 341 1.72 21.79 -2.94
N PRO A 342 1.42 22.81 -3.75
CA PRO A 342 0.38 22.72 -4.76
C PRO A 342 0.64 21.55 -5.73
N LEU A 343 -0.37 20.73 -5.99
CA LEU A 343 -0.24 19.60 -6.91
C LEU A 343 0.18 20.06 -8.32
N ALA A 344 -0.33 21.22 -8.76
CA ALA A 344 0.05 21.82 -10.03
C ALA A 344 1.56 22.03 -10.18
N GLU A 345 2.25 22.49 -9.11
CA GLU A 345 3.71 22.66 -9.15
C GLU A 345 4.44 21.32 -9.31
N VAL A 346 3.92 20.25 -8.72
CA VAL A 346 4.49 18.92 -8.86
C VAL A 346 4.29 18.40 -10.29
N LEU A 347 3.11 18.65 -10.87
CA LEU A 347 2.79 18.29 -12.25
C LEU A 347 3.67 19.05 -13.24
N ASP A 348 3.88 20.35 -13.04
CA ASP A 348 4.76 21.19 -13.89
C ASP A 348 6.21 20.67 -13.85
N ARG A 349 6.72 20.34 -12.64
CA ARG A 349 8.05 19.74 -12.47
C ARG A 349 8.17 18.39 -13.18
N ALA A 350 7.08 17.63 -13.28
CA ALA A 350 7.03 16.35 -13.96
C ALA A 350 6.86 16.45 -15.48
N GLY A 351 6.61 17.64 -16.01
CA GLY A 351 6.34 17.86 -17.44
C GLY A 351 4.99 17.30 -17.86
N ALA A 352 3.95 17.56 -17.06
CA ALA A 352 2.56 17.23 -17.43
C ALA A 352 2.05 18.08 -18.61
N PRO A 353 1.03 17.62 -19.36
CA PRO A 353 0.35 18.43 -20.37
C PRO A 353 -0.23 19.73 -19.79
N ALA A 354 -0.48 20.73 -20.64
CA ALA A 354 -1.13 21.95 -20.21
C ALA A 354 -2.45 21.68 -19.46
N GLN A 355 -2.72 22.51 -18.45
CA GLN A 355 -3.83 22.27 -17.48
C GLN A 355 -5.20 22.07 -18.13
N GLU A 356 -5.46 22.73 -19.27
CA GLU A 356 -6.74 22.63 -19.98
C GLU A 356 -6.99 21.23 -20.56
N ARG A 357 -5.92 20.47 -20.81
CA ARG A 357 -5.98 19.10 -21.34
C ARG A 357 -5.62 18.04 -20.31
N ALA A 358 -5.06 18.44 -19.18
CA ALA A 358 -4.67 17.51 -18.16
C ALA A 358 -5.86 17.04 -17.32
N ALA A 359 -5.85 15.77 -16.95
CA ALA A 359 -6.63 15.22 -15.87
C ALA A 359 -5.70 14.42 -14.95
N VAL A 360 -6.07 14.28 -13.70
CA VAL A 360 -5.24 13.61 -12.70
C VAL A 360 -6.07 12.57 -11.97
N LEU A 361 -5.66 11.32 -12.00
CA LEU A 361 -6.18 10.30 -11.10
C LEU A 361 -5.35 10.35 -9.80
N CYS A 362 -5.98 10.78 -8.72
CA CYS A 362 -5.37 10.86 -7.40
C CYS A 362 -5.87 9.71 -6.52
N GLY A 363 -4.94 8.93 -5.92
CA GLY A 363 -5.29 7.83 -5.02
C GLY A 363 -5.78 6.55 -5.71
N GLY A 364 -5.46 6.39 -7.00
CA GLY A 364 -5.74 5.17 -7.76
C GLY A 364 -7.20 4.71 -7.70
N PRO A 365 -7.45 3.39 -7.58
CA PRO A 365 -8.80 2.82 -7.50
C PRO A 365 -9.57 3.20 -6.24
N SER A 366 -8.88 3.71 -5.21
CA SER A 366 -9.47 4.23 -3.97
C SER A 366 -9.73 5.74 -4.01
N GLY A 367 -9.39 6.41 -5.10
CA GLY A 367 -9.47 7.86 -5.24
C GLY A 367 -10.47 8.31 -6.29
N GLY A 368 -10.03 9.23 -7.16
CA GLY A 368 -10.87 9.75 -8.23
C GLY A 368 -10.13 10.72 -9.14
N PHE A 369 -10.81 11.13 -10.19
CA PHE A 369 -10.28 12.05 -11.20
C PHE A 369 -10.51 13.52 -10.82
N LEU A 370 -9.53 14.35 -11.15
CA LEU A 370 -9.62 15.82 -11.10
C LEU A 370 -9.25 16.40 -12.47
N PRO A 371 -10.01 17.38 -12.99
CA PRO A 371 -9.53 18.22 -14.07
C PRO A 371 -8.24 18.95 -13.68
N GLY A 372 -7.34 19.18 -14.64
CA GLY A 372 -6.07 19.87 -14.39
C GLY A 372 -6.24 21.27 -13.79
N GLY A 373 -7.30 21.99 -14.16
CA GLY A 373 -7.63 23.29 -13.56
C GLY A 373 -7.96 23.24 -12.06
N LEU A 374 -8.26 22.06 -11.49
CA LEU A 374 -8.42 21.84 -10.05
C LEU A 374 -7.15 21.35 -9.35
N ALA A 375 -6.04 21.20 -10.09
CA ALA A 375 -4.75 20.76 -9.52
C ALA A 375 -4.06 21.84 -8.66
N ALA A 376 -4.64 23.02 -8.48
CA ALA A 376 -4.22 24.01 -7.48
C ALA A 376 -4.39 23.51 -6.04
N GLN A 377 -5.09 22.39 -5.83
CA GLN A 377 -5.22 21.77 -4.52
C GLN A 377 -3.86 21.41 -3.95
N PRO A 378 -3.61 21.69 -2.65
CA PRO A 378 -2.36 21.32 -2.01
C PRO A 378 -2.26 19.80 -1.84
N VAL A 379 -1.05 19.26 -1.90
CA VAL A 379 -0.75 17.88 -1.53
C VAL A 379 -0.96 17.71 -0.02
N LEU A 380 -2.20 17.44 0.37
CA LEU A 380 -2.63 17.25 1.75
C LEU A 380 -3.44 15.96 1.91
N PRO A 381 -3.45 15.38 3.14
CA PRO A 381 -4.35 14.29 3.46
C PRO A 381 -5.82 14.70 3.31
N GLY A 382 -6.64 13.77 2.81
CA GLY A 382 -8.07 13.94 2.71
C GLY A 382 -8.60 13.98 1.29
N ARG A 383 -9.88 14.30 1.16
CA ARG A 383 -10.54 14.42 -0.14
C ARG A 383 -10.26 15.77 -0.77
N TYR A 384 -9.86 15.76 -2.01
CA TYR A 384 -9.68 16.95 -2.83
C TYR A 384 -11.00 17.46 -3.42
N HIS A 385 -11.93 16.53 -3.64
CA HIS A 385 -13.25 16.85 -4.19
C HIS A 385 -14.33 15.90 -3.65
N PRO A 386 -15.60 16.36 -3.52
CA PRO A 386 -16.71 15.52 -3.07
C PRO A 386 -16.93 14.26 -3.92
N THR A 387 -16.57 14.28 -5.20
CA THR A 387 -16.68 13.12 -6.12
C THR A 387 -15.75 11.96 -5.76
N GLY A 388 -14.77 12.13 -4.87
CA GLY A 388 -13.93 11.04 -4.38
C GLY A 388 -12.43 11.23 -4.55
N ALA A 389 -11.97 12.16 -5.38
CA ALA A 389 -10.53 12.39 -5.55
C ALA A 389 -9.85 12.70 -4.22
N MET A 390 -8.77 11.97 -3.91
CA MET A 390 -8.02 12.08 -2.65
C MET A 390 -6.54 11.73 -2.88
N LEU A 391 -5.66 12.17 -1.96
CA LEU A 391 -4.23 11.82 -2.05
C LEU A 391 -3.98 10.32 -1.92
N GLY A 392 -4.76 9.63 -1.11
CA GLY A 392 -4.62 8.19 -0.88
C GLY A 392 -3.22 7.80 -0.41
N ALA A 393 -2.67 6.74 -1.01
CA ALA A 393 -1.31 6.28 -0.77
C ALA A 393 -0.22 7.14 -1.47
N GLY A 394 -0.60 8.14 -2.25
CA GLY A 394 0.33 9.05 -2.94
C GLY A 394 0.57 8.72 -4.41
N GLY A 395 -0.29 7.90 -5.02
CA GLY A 395 -0.28 7.64 -6.46
C GLY A 395 -0.95 8.76 -7.23
N ILE A 396 -0.25 9.30 -8.21
CA ILE A 396 -0.71 10.35 -9.13
C ILE A 396 -0.49 9.85 -10.54
N VAL A 397 -1.57 9.61 -11.27
CA VAL A 397 -1.50 9.23 -12.68
C VAL A 397 -2.05 10.36 -13.52
N VAL A 398 -1.21 10.95 -14.36
CA VAL A 398 -1.59 12.04 -15.25
C VAL A 398 -2.17 11.47 -16.54
N LEU A 399 -3.26 12.08 -16.99
CA LEU A 399 -4.06 11.68 -18.14
C LEU A 399 -4.22 12.86 -19.09
N GLU A 400 -4.51 12.58 -20.33
CA GLU A 400 -4.96 13.57 -21.31
C GLU A 400 -6.48 13.44 -21.51
N ALA A 401 -7.21 14.44 -21.00
CA ALA A 401 -8.66 14.48 -21.13
C ALA A 401 -9.09 15.06 -22.48
N PRO A 402 -10.25 14.62 -23.03
CA PRO A 402 -11.12 13.56 -22.55
C PRO A 402 -10.67 12.14 -22.96
N GLY A 403 -9.67 12.03 -23.86
CA GLY A 403 -9.32 10.77 -24.55
C GLY A 403 -8.96 9.59 -23.65
N ASP A 404 -8.26 9.83 -22.53
CA ASP A 404 -7.83 8.77 -21.63
C ASP A 404 -8.88 8.41 -20.56
N ILE A 405 -9.88 9.28 -20.31
CA ILE A 405 -10.77 9.19 -19.12
C ILE A 405 -11.60 7.91 -19.12
N ARG A 406 -12.28 7.58 -20.21
CA ARG A 406 -13.14 6.39 -20.26
C ARG A 406 -12.33 5.12 -20.01
N ARG A 407 -11.17 4.97 -20.65
CA ARG A 407 -10.28 3.83 -20.44
C ARG A 407 -9.79 3.75 -19.01
N ALA A 408 -9.37 4.87 -18.44
CA ALA A 408 -8.89 4.93 -17.05
C ALA A 408 -9.99 4.54 -16.06
N ALA A 409 -11.20 5.06 -16.22
CA ALA A 409 -12.33 4.76 -15.35
C ALA A 409 -12.71 3.26 -15.42
N LEU A 410 -12.78 2.70 -16.62
CA LEU A 410 -13.03 1.26 -16.82
C LEU A 410 -11.92 0.40 -16.20
N THR A 411 -10.65 0.80 -16.36
CA THR A 411 -9.51 0.08 -15.74
C THR A 411 -9.62 0.08 -14.22
N MET A 412 -10.01 1.18 -13.60
CA MET A 412 -10.17 1.26 -12.14
C MET A 412 -11.40 0.48 -11.65
N ALA A 413 -12.51 0.54 -12.37
CA ALA A 413 -13.71 -0.25 -12.05
C ALA A 413 -13.43 -1.76 -12.18
N ALA A 414 -12.75 -2.19 -13.23
CA ALA A 414 -12.34 -3.59 -13.44
C ALA A 414 -11.41 -4.06 -12.31
N PHE A 415 -10.42 -3.25 -11.94
CA PHE A 415 -9.52 -3.54 -10.83
C PHE A 415 -10.31 -3.74 -9.52
N ASN A 416 -11.23 -2.84 -9.18
CA ASN A 416 -12.03 -2.94 -7.95
C ASN A 416 -12.92 -4.19 -7.94
N ALA A 417 -13.50 -4.57 -9.07
CA ALA A 417 -14.29 -5.79 -9.20
C ALA A 417 -13.43 -7.05 -9.01
N GLU A 418 -12.27 -7.10 -9.67
CA GLU A 418 -11.34 -8.23 -9.62
C GLU A 418 -10.71 -8.39 -8.23
N GLN A 419 -10.32 -7.28 -7.58
CA GLN A 419 -9.66 -7.28 -6.27
C GLN A 419 -10.62 -7.39 -5.09
N SER A 420 -11.92 -7.48 -5.32
CA SER A 420 -12.90 -7.72 -4.26
C SER A 420 -12.63 -9.06 -3.58
N CYS A 421 -12.40 -9.05 -2.25
CA CYS A 421 -12.19 -10.28 -1.49
C CYS A 421 -13.45 -11.17 -1.36
N GLY A 422 -14.60 -10.69 -1.85
CA GLY A 422 -15.87 -11.41 -1.86
C GLY A 422 -16.60 -11.50 -0.50
N LYS A 423 -16.09 -10.86 0.57
CA LYS A 423 -16.66 -11.02 1.90
C LYS A 423 -18.00 -10.29 2.10
N CYS A 424 -18.06 -9.02 1.73
CA CYS A 424 -19.28 -8.22 1.93
C CYS A 424 -20.07 -8.06 0.62
N THR A 425 -21.39 -8.21 0.70
CA THR A 425 -22.30 -8.17 -0.45
C THR A 425 -22.20 -6.87 -1.26
N PRO A 426 -22.19 -5.67 -0.63
CA PRO A 426 -22.16 -4.42 -1.41
C PRO A 426 -20.94 -4.31 -2.33
N CYS A 427 -19.76 -4.74 -1.87
CA CYS A 427 -18.56 -4.76 -2.68
C CYS A 427 -18.59 -5.90 -3.72
N ARG A 428 -18.88 -7.14 -3.28
CA ARG A 428 -18.83 -8.34 -4.13
C ARG A 428 -19.77 -8.26 -5.32
N GLU A 429 -21.01 -7.81 -5.09
CA GLU A 429 -22.03 -7.70 -6.15
C GLU A 429 -21.99 -6.32 -6.82
N GLY A 430 -21.71 -5.27 -6.07
CA GLY A 430 -21.79 -3.91 -6.57
C GLY A 430 -20.65 -3.52 -7.50
N THR A 431 -19.40 -3.95 -7.25
CA THR A 431 -18.27 -3.56 -8.11
C THR A 431 -18.33 -4.16 -9.52
N PRO A 432 -18.79 -5.41 -9.74
CA PRO A 432 -19.07 -5.92 -11.08
C PRO A 432 -20.20 -5.14 -11.79
N LEU A 433 -21.27 -4.80 -11.08
CA LEU A 433 -22.37 -4.01 -11.63
C LEU A 433 -21.91 -2.59 -12.04
N LEU A 434 -21.02 -1.96 -11.24
CA LEU A 434 -20.39 -0.69 -11.63
C LEU A 434 -19.63 -0.80 -12.94
N LEU A 435 -18.84 -1.87 -13.09
CA LEU A 435 -18.05 -2.10 -14.30
C LEU A 435 -18.94 -2.32 -15.52
N GLU A 436 -19.98 -3.15 -15.38
CA GLU A 436 -20.94 -3.45 -16.44
C GLU A 436 -21.67 -2.17 -16.91
N ALA A 437 -22.25 -1.41 -15.97
CA ALA A 437 -22.95 -0.20 -16.29
C ALA A 437 -22.04 0.88 -16.90
N LEU A 438 -20.83 1.06 -16.38
CA LEU A 438 -19.86 2.01 -16.94
C LEU A 438 -19.39 1.62 -18.35
N GLY A 439 -19.32 0.34 -18.65
CA GLY A 439 -18.97 -0.19 -19.97
C GLY A 439 -20.10 -0.12 -21.00
N GLY A 440 -21.36 -0.21 -20.53
CA GLY A 440 -22.59 -0.22 -21.33
C GLY A 440 -23.32 1.12 -21.30
N ASN A 441 -24.30 1.25 -20.41
CA ASN A 441 -25.13 2.44 -20.26
C ASN A 441 -24.98 3.06 -18.86
N PRO A 442 -24.10 4.06 -18.67
CA PRO A 442 -23.91 4.69 -17.37
C PRO A 442 -25.14 5.40 -16.79
N ALA A 443 -26.13 5.71 -17.61
CA ALA A 443 -27.39 6.28 -17.11
C ALA A 443 -28.21 5.32 -16.25
N GLU A 444 -27.88 4.01 -16.28
CA GLU A 444 -28.45 2.98 -15.41
C GLU A 444 -27.81 2.92 -14.03
N LEU A 445 -26.71 3.64 -13.82
CA LEU A 445 -26.06 3.74 -12.50
C LEU A 445 -26.92 4.58 -11.56
N ALA A 446 -27.75 3.89 -10.77
CA ALA A 446 -28.52 4.54 -9.73
C ALA A 446 -27.60 5.03 -8.61
N GLU A 447 -27.81 6.26 -8.12
CA GLU A 447 -27.11 6.80 -6.95
C GLU A 447 -27.22 5.88 -5.73
N ASP A 448 -28.38 5.23 -5.54
CA ASP A 448 -28.58 4.26 -4.45
C ASP A 448 -27.62 3.08 -4.51
N LEU A 449 -27.24 2.61 -5.72
CA LEU A 449 -26.23 1.56 -5.86
C LEU A 449 -24.83 2.07 -5.43
N LEU A 450 -24.46 3.27 -5.88
CA LEU A 450 -23.19 3.89 -5.52
C LEU A 450 -23.11 4.12 -4.00
N ASP A 451 -24.16 4.61 -3.40
CA ASP A 451 -24.26 4.82 -1.95
C ASP A 451 -24.23 3.49 -1.17
N ALA A 452 -24.95 2.47 -1.63
CA ALA A 452 -24.93 1.16 -0.99
C ALA A 452 -23.52 0.54 -0.98
N ILE A 453 -22.78 0.64 -2.09
CA ILE A 453 -21.39 0.17 -2.15
C ILE A 453 -20.52 0.97 -1.19
N GLN A 454 -20.61 2.29 -1.20
CA GLN A 454 -19.79 3.18 -0.38
C GLN A 454 -20.06 3.03 1.11
N LEU A 455 -21.33 3.01 1.53
CA LEU A 455 -21.72 3.10 2.93
C LEU A 455 -21.80 1.74 3.63
N ALA A 456 -22.09 0.66 2.91
CA ALA A 456 -22.32 -0.65 3.50
C ALA A 456 -21.17 -1.64 3.27
N SER A 457 -20.10 -1.26 2.55
CA SER A 457 -18.91 -2.10 2.41
C SER A 457 -18.07 -2.13 3.68
N LEU A 458 -17.46 -3.29 3.95
CA LEU A 458 -16.72 -3.54 5.19
C LEU A 458 -15.38 -2.79 5.29
N CYS A 459 -14.70 -2.57 4.17
CA CYS A 459 -13.36 -1.97 4.12
C CYS A 459 -13.22 -0.92 3.03
N GLY A 460 -12.05 -0.24 3.04
CA GLY A 460 -11.74 0.86 2.13
C GLY A 460 -11.88 0.52 0.64
N LEU A 461 -11.63 -0.74 0.21
CA LEU A 461 -11.80 -1.11 -1.19
C LEU A 461 -13.23 -0.78 -1.66
N GLY A 462 -14.26 -1.38 -1.06
CA GLY A 462 -15.64 -1.12 -1.47
C GLY A 462 -16.09 0.30 -1.15
N GLN A 463 -15.72 0.84 0.03
CA GLN A 463 -16.12 2.21 0.44
C GLN A 463 -15.61 3.30 -0.51
N MET A 464 -14.54 3.03 -1.28
CA MET A 464 -13.92 4.01 -2.18
C MET A 464 -14.05 3.63 -3.66
N ALA A 465 -14.51 2.42 -3.98
CA ALA A 465 -14.61 1.91 -5.35
C ALA A 465 -15.46 2.80 -6.29
N THR A 466 -16.39 3.57 -5.73
CA THR A 466 -17.27 4.47 -6.48
C THR A 466 -16.59 5.78 -6.88
N GLY A 467 -15.48 6.17 -6.24
CA GLY A 467 -14.82 7.46 -6.46
C GLY A 467 -14.36 7.69 -7.90
N PRO A 468 -13.62 6.78 -8.54
CA PRO A 468 -13.24 6.92 -9.94
C PRO A 468 -14.44 7.04 -10.88
N VAL A 469 -15.53 6.28 -10.64
CA VAL A 469 -16.73 6.32 -11.44
C VAL A 469 -17.47 7.66 -11.27
N ARG A 470 -17.76 8.05 -10.02
CA ARG A 470 -18.45 9.33 -9.73
C ARG A 470 -17.70 10.52 -10.30
N SER A 471 -16.38 10.58 -10.14
CA SER A 471 -15.58 11.70 -10.64
C SER A 471 -15.50 11.74 -12.17
N ALA A 472 -15.37 10.59 -12.82
CA ALA A 472 -15.35 10.53 -14.28
C ALA A 472 -16.67 10.99 -14.88
N LEU A 473 -17.80 10.50 -14.35
CA LEU A 473 -19.15 10.91 -14.80
C LEU A 473 -19.46 12.38 -14.48
N ALA A 474 -18.97 12.89 -13.35
CA ALA A 474 -19.22 14.27 -12.95
C ALA A 474 -18.47 15.29 -13.80
N PHE A 475 -17.23 14.99 -14.22
CA PHE A 475 -16.38 15.93 -14.93
C PHE A 475 -16.36 15.71 -16.47
N TRP A 476 -16.64 14.50 -16.94
CA TRP A 476 -16.60 14.15 -18.38
C TRP A 476 -17.74 13.19 -18.75
N PRO A 477 -19.02 13.58 -18.52
CA PRO A 477 -20.16 12.71 -18.86
C PRO A 477 -20.22 12.35 -20.34
N GLU A 478 -19.73 13.25 -21.21
CA GLU A 478 -19.75 13.10 -22.68
C GLU A 478 -18.92 11.91 -23.17
N VAL A 479 -17.91 11.46 -22.43
CA VAL A 479 -17.07 10.32 -22.87
C VAL A 479 -17.75 8.96 -22.63
N PHE A 480 -18.91 8.98 -21.97
CA PHE A 480 -19.71 7.78 -21.65
C PHE A 480 -21.06 7.75 -22.38
N SER A 481 -21.39 8.80 -23.15
CA SER A 481 -22.60 8.90 -23.97
C SER A 481 -22.48 8.10 -25.27
#